data_b085036d0195b9cae453b5aece03bb6b
#
_entry.id   b085036d0195b9cae453b5aece03bb6b
#
_cell.length_a   1.000
_cell.length_b   1.000
_cell.length_c   1.000
_cell.angle_alpha   90.00
_cell.angle_beta   90.00
_cell.angle_gamma   90.00
#
_symmetry.space_group_name_H-M   'P 1'
#
loop_
_entity.id
_entity.type
_entity.pdbx_description
1 polymer ?
#
loop_
_entity_poly.entity_id
_entity_poly.type
_entity_poly.pdbx_seq_one_letter_code
_entity_poly.pdbx_strand_id
1 'polypeptide(L)'
;GTISKNVDIDYFPFEVSNKNKMAIEIVNDICPTSEDWEIIKELNLLNTNPEILYRSFNQLSGGEQVKILLISLFLKGNNFLLIDEPTNHLDIETRNNLVNYLKKKKGFILVSHDRIFLDKVIDHIIAINNTNIEIQQGNFSSWKENKDRQDNFEIMQNEKIQKDISRLEIASKNTAKWSNEAEKAKSQK
;
A
#
# COMPACT_ATOMS: atom_id res chain seq x y z
N GLY A 1 10.30 -1.68 19.63
CA GLY A 1 8.89 -1.26 19.73
C GLY A 1 8.02 -2.41 20.20
N THR A 2 6.87 -2.09 20.74
CA THR A 2 5.87 -3.06 21.18
C THR A 2 4.72 -3.06 20.17
N ILE A 3 4.30 -4.25 19.73
CA ILE A 3 3.12 -4.42 18.88
C ILE A 3 2.02 -5.01 19.77
N SER A 4 0.90 -4.30 19.89
CA SER A 4 -0.32 -4.78 20.55
C SER A 4 -1.34 -5.12 19.47
N LYS A 5 -1.89 -6.33 19.48
CA LYS A 5 -2.90 -6.77 18.53
C LYS A 5 -4.10 -7.35 19.27
N ASN A 6 -5.29 -6.93 18.85
CA ASN A 6 -6.57 -7.38 19.39
C ASN A 6 -7.33 -8.29 18.40
N VAL A 7 -6.71 -8.60 17.26
CA VAL A 7 -7.27 -9.44 16.19
C VAL A 7 -6.21 -10.42 15.71
N ASP A 8 -6.65 -11.57 15.24
CA ASP A 8 -5.76 -12.50 14.56
C ASP A 8 -5.43 -11.96 13.17
N ILE A 9 -4.18 -12.12 12.76
CA ILE A 9 -3.65 -11.59 11.51
C ILE A 9 -3.14 -12.75 10.68
N ASP A 10 -3.59 -12.81 9.43
CA ASP A 10 -3.02 -13.68 8.40
C ASP A 10 -2.29 -12.84 7.36
N TYR A 11 -1.27 -13.44 6.77
CA TYR A 11 -0.40 -12.79 5.79
C TYR A 11 -0.44 -13.53 4.44
N PHE A 12 -0.54 -12.77 3.36
CA PHE A 12 -0.41 -13.25 1.99
C PHE A 12 0.76 -12.49 1.31
N PRO A 13 1.65 -13.15 0.54
CA PRO A 13 1.67 -14.58 0.28
C PRO A 13 2.24 -15.39 1.45
N PHE A 14 1.85 -16.63 1.56
CA PHE A 14 2.44 -17.59 2.51
C PHE A 14 2.92 -18.84 1.79
N GLU A 15 3.88 -19.53 2.42
CA GLU A 15 4.44 -20.75 1.83
C GLU A 15 3.56 -21.96 2.10
N VAL A 16 3.27 -22.72 1.04
CA VAL A 16 2.60 -24.01 1.14
C VAL A 16 3.63 -25.09 1.45
N SER A 17 3.45 -25.82 2.56
CA SER A 17 4.40 -26.82 3.03
C SER A 17 4.60 -27.95 2.05
N ASN A 18 3.52 -28.40 1.37
CA ASN A 18 3.58 -29.48 0.40
C ASN A 18 2.79 -29.10 -0.89
N LYS A 19 3.53 -28.61 -1.89
CA LYS A 19 2.96 -28.23 -3.18
C LYS A 19 2.49 -29.39 -4.06
N ASN A 20 2.75 -30.65 -3.67
CA ASN A 20 2.26 -31.82 -4.38
C ASN A 20 0.82 -32.21 -3.99
N LYS A 21 0.29 -31.65 -2.89
CA LYS A 21 -1.10 -31.80 -2.50
C LYS A 21 -2.05 -31.20 -3.55
N MET A 22 -3.25 -31.72 -3.61
CA MET A 22 -4.32 -31.11 -4.41
C MET A 22 -4.69 -29.74 -3.83
N ALA A 23 -5.15 -28.82 -4.67
CA ALA A 23 -5.52 -27.48 -4.22
C ALA A 23 -6.62 -27.50 -3.15
N ILE A 24 -7.59 -28.41 -3.25
CA ILE A 24 -8.65 -28.60 -2.24
C ILE A 24 -8.06 -28.98 -0.87
N GLU A 25 -7.05 -29.84 -0.84
CA GLU A 25 -6.41 -30.27 0.41
C GLU A 25 -5.68 -29.10 1.08
N ILE A 26 -5.07 -28.20 0.28
CA ILE A 26 -4.41 -27.00 0.80
C ILE A 26 -5.44 -26.05 1.41
N VAL A 27 -6.58 -25.85 0.74
CA VAL A 27 -7.67 -25.02 1.30
C VAL A 27 -8.13 -25.60 2.63
N ASN A 28 -8.36 -26.92 2.70
CA ASN A 28 -8.82 -27.61 3.91
C ASN A 28 -7.77 -27.59 5.04
N ASP A 29 -6.47 -27.64 4.72
CA ASP A 29 -5.41 -27.50 5.72
C ASP A 29 -5.43 -26.10 6.39
N ILE A 30 -5.79 -25.07 5.64
CA ILE A 30 -5.81 -23.67 6.10
C ILE A 30 -7.15 -23.34 6.79
N CYS A 31 -8.24 -23.82 6.22
CA CYS A 31 -9.60 -23.59 6.67
C CYS A 31 -10.36 -24.93 6.78
N PRO A 32 -10.13 -25.70 7.86
CA PRO A 32 -10.77 -27.03 8.04
C PRO A 32 -12.29 -27.00 8.18
N THR A 33 -12.85 -25.82 8.43
CA THR A 33 -14.29 -25.64 8.65
C THR A 33 -15.05 -25.22 7.40
N SER A 34 -14.36 -24.99 6.28
CA SER A 34 -14.99 -24.58 5.04
C SER A 34 -15.66 -25.79 4.35
N GLU A 35 -16.85 -25.54 3.86
CA GLU A 35 -17.60 -26.51 3.05
C GLU A 35 -17.20 -26.37 1.57
N ASP A 36 -17.22 -27.47 0.80
CA ASP A 36 -16.85 -27.47 -0.62
C ASP A 36 -17.61 -26.44 -1.45
N TRP A 37 -18.89 -26.22 -1.15
CA TRP A 37 -19.70 -25.23 -1.85
C TRP A 37 -19.24 -23.79 -1.59
N GLU A 38 -18.67 -23.49 -0.42
CA GLU A 38 -18.10 -22.17 -0.10
C GLU A 38 -16.86 -21.93 -0.93
N ILE A 39 -15.99 -22.94 -1.04
CA ILE A 39 -14.77 -22.88 -1.85
C ILE A 39 -15.13 -22.65 -3.33
N ILE A 40 -16.11 -23.41 -3.85
CA ILE A 40 -16.60 -23.27 -5.22
C ILE A 40 -17.21 -21.88 -5.45
N LYS A 41 -17.96 -21.36 -4.50
CA LYS A 41 -18.53 -20.00 -4.56
C LYS A 41 -17.44 -18.93 -4.66
N GLU A 42 -16.40 -19.03 -3.83
CA GLU A 42 -15.28 -18.08 -3.87
C GLU A 42 -14.51 -18.16 -5.20
N LEU A 43 -14.28 -19.35 -5.75
CA LEU A 43 -13.67 -19.54 -7.07
C LEU A 43 -14.51 -18.92 -8.19
N ASN A 44 -15.84 -19.09 -8.14
CA ASN A 44 -16.75 -18.49 -9.11
C ASN A 44 -16.70 -16.93 -9.04
N LEU A 45 -16.55 -16.37 -7.84
CA LEU A 45 -16.36 -14.92 -7.68
C LEU A 45 -15.06 -14.41 -8.31
N LEU A 46 -14.04 -15.28 -8.41
CA LEU A 46 -12.78 -15.03 -9.09
C LEU A 46 -12.78 -15.44 -10.56
N ASN A 47 -13.95 -15.78 -11.11
CA ASN A 47 -14.11 -16.27 -12.49
C ASN A 47 -13.14 -17.41 -12.82
N THR A 48 -13.11 -18.44 -11.96
CA THR A 48 -12.15 -19.55 -12.03
C THR A 48 -12.89 -20.87 -12.02
N ASN A 49 -12.50 -21.78 -12.96
CA ASN A 49 -13.10 -23.11 -13.03
C ASN A 49 -12.78 -23.91 -11.74
N PRO A 50 -13.79 -24.44 -11.02
CA PRO A 50 -13.58 -25.26 -9.83
C PRO A 50 -12.75 -26.54 -10.05
N GLU A 51 -12.59 -27.00 -11.27
CA GLU A 51 -11.77 -28.19 -11.57
C GLU A 51 -10.30 -28.04 -11.13
N ILE A 52 -9.80 -26.80 -10.97
CA ILE A 52 -8.46 -26.57 -10.43
C ILE A 52 -8.25 -27.13 -9.02
N LEU A 53 -9.33 -27.31 -8.25
CA LEU A 53 -9.29 -27.88 -6.90
C LEU A 53 -8.73 -29.30 -6.86
N TYR A 54 -8.95 -30.06 -7.92
CA TYR A 54 -8.53 -31.47 -8.04
C TYR A 54 -7.19 -31.63 -8.78
N ARG A 55 -6.48 -30.53 -9.00
CA ARG A 55 -5.11 -30.52 -9.55
C ARG A 55 -4.10 -30.31 -8.43
N SER A 56 -2.89 -30.87 -8.60
CA SER A 56 -1.79 -30.58 -7.68
C SER A 56 -1.42 -29.10 -7.74
N PHE A 57 -1.18 -28.49 -6.60
CA PHE A 57 -0.90 -27.05 -6.50
C PHE A 57 0.30 -26.60 -7.34
N ASN A 58 1.33 -27.45 -7.45
CA ASN A 58 2.52 -27.18 -8.27
C ASN A 58 2.23 -27.19 -9.80
N GLN A 59 1.10 -27.75 -10.23
CA GLN A 59 0.66 -27.76 -11.63
C GLN A 59 -0.24 -26.58 -11.99
N LEU A 60 -0.66 -25.80 -10.99
CA LEU A 60 -1.44 -24.60 -11.18
C LEU A 60 -0.56 -23.48 -11.73
N SER A 61 -1.13 -22.65 -12.61
CA SER A 61 -0.49 -21.38 -13.02
C SER A 61 -0.30 -20.47 -11.82
N GLY A 62 0.64 -19.52 -11.88
CA GLY A 62 0.87 -18.56 -10.81
C GLY A 62 -0.40 -17.81 -10.40
N GLY A 63 -1.24 -17.43 -11.37
CA GLY A 63 -2.52 -16.78 -11.11
C GLY A 63 -3.52 -17.69 -10.39
N GLU A 64 -3.60 -18.98 -10.76
CA GLU A 64 -4.45 -19.96 -10.07
C GLU A 64 -3.97 -20.20 -8.63
N GLN A 65 -2.65 -20.27 -8.42
CA GLN A 65 -2.06 -20.40 -7.08
C GLN A 65 -2.42 -19.21 -6.18
N VAL A 66 -2.27 -17.98 -6.68
CA VAL A 66 -2.68 -16.76 -5.97
C VAL A 66 -4.16 -16.81 -5.58
N LYS A 67 -5.03 -17.23 -6.50
CA LYS A 67 -6.48 -17.34 -6.23
C LYS A 67 -6.76 -18.37 -5.13
N ILE A 68 -6.18 -19.56 -5.19
CA ILE A 68 -6.35 -20.61 -4.15
C ILE A 68 -5.90 -20.09 -2.78
N LEU A 69 -4.73 -19.47 -2.69
CA LEU A 69 -4.22 -18.95 -1.42
C LEU A 69 -5.10 -17.84 -0.86
N LEU A 70 -5.57 -16.91 -1.69
CA LEU A 70 -6.43 -15.82 -1.25
C LEU A 70 -7.80 -16.32 -0.76
N ILE A 71 -8.46 -17.23 -1.51
CA ILE A 71 -9.75 -17.75 -1.05
C ILE A 71 -9.62 -18.51 0.26
N SER A 72 -8.53 -19.27 0.45
CA SER A 72 -8.26 -19.98 1.70
C SER A 72 -8.22 -19.05 2.90
N LEU A 73 -7.53 -17.89 2.74
CA LEU A 73 -7.44 -16.89 3.80
C LEU A 73 -8.77 -16.19 4.06
N PHE A 74 -9.54 -15.86 3.02
CA PHE A 74 -10.86 -15.23 3.19
C PHE A 74 -11.92 -16.17 3.75
N LEU A 75 -11.83 -17.48 3.47
CA LEU A 75 -12.72 -18.48 4.03
C LEU A 75 -12.45 -18.75 5.52
N LYS A 76 -11.20 -18.61 5.96
CA LYS A 76 -10.82 -18.79 7.36
C LYS A 76 -11.64 -17.89 8.30
N GLY A 77 -12.06 -16.72 7.83
CA GLY A 77 -12.91 -15.78 8.57
C GLY A 77 -12.25 -15.25 9.85
N ASN A 78 -12.87 -14.26 10.47
CA ASN A 78 -12.49 -13.67 11.76
C ASN A 78 -11.04 -13.12 11.86
N ASN A 79 -10.25 -13.17 10.80
CA ASN A 79 -8.87 -12.70 10.75
C ASN A 79 -8.76 -11.44 9.91
N PHE A 80 -7.83 -10.57 10.29
CA PHE A 80 -7.46 -9.41 9.49
C PHE A 80 -6.34 -9.80 8.53
N LEU A 81 -6.50 -9.53 7.23
CA LEU A 81 -5.54 -9.97 6.22
C LEU A 81 -4.55 -8.86 5.88
N LEU A 82 -3.28 -9.23 5.83
CA LEU A 82 -2.23 -8.41 5.23
C LEU A 82 -1.88 -9.02 3.87
N ILE A 83 -2.20 -8.31 2.80
CA ILE A 83 -2.03 -8.78 1.42
C ILE A 83 -0.92 -7.97 0.77
N ASP A 84 0.19 -8.64 0.46
CA ASP A 84 1.37 -8.03 -0.13
C ASP A 84 1.56 -8.48 -1.57
N GLU A 85 1.55 -7.52 -2.50
CA GLU A 85 1.78 -7.68 -3.94
C GLU A 85 1.01 -8.84 -4.61
N PRO A 86 -0.32 -8.93 -4.44
CA PRO A 86 -1.09 -10.06 -4.99
C PRO A 86 -1.19 -10.03 -6.52
N THR A 87 -0.79 -8.96 -7.17
CA THR A 87 -0.84 -8.76 -8.63
C THR A 87 0.42 -9.19 -9.35
N ASN A 88 1.47 -9.59 -8.62
CA ASN A 88 2.72 -10.02 -9.22
C ASN A 88 2.50 -11.25 -10.13
N HIS A 89 3.04 -11.16 -11.34
CA HIS A 89 2.96 -12.22 -12.37
C HIS A 89 1.52 -12.56 -12.83
N LEU A 90 0.52 -11.72 -12.55
CA LEU A 90 -0.83 -11.91 -13.06
C LEU A 90 -1.00 -11.25 -14.43
N ASP A 91 -1.72 -11.94 -15.30
CA ASP A 91 -2.22 -11.34 -16.54
C ASP A 91 -3.33 -10.31 -16.25
N ILE A 92 -3.70 -9.54 -17.27
CA ILE A 92 -4.67 -8.44 -17.16
C ILE A 92 -6.05 -8.97 -16.76
N GLU A 93 -6.47 -10.12 -17.27
CA GLU A 93 -7.77 -10.71 -16.98
C GLU A 93 -7.85 -11.17 -15.52
N THR A 94 -6.87 -11.94 -15.07
CA THR A 94 -6.78 -12.41 -13.67
C THR A 94 -6.71 -11.23 -12.70
N ARG A 95 -5.98 -10.17 -13.05
CA ARG A 95 -5.93 -8.93 -12.25
C ARG A 95 -7.30 -8.26 -12.13
N ASN A 96 -8.06 -8.14 -13.22
CA ASN A 96 -9.40 -7.56 -13.18
C ASN A 96 -10.38 -8.41 -12.36
N ASN A 97 -10.28 -9.74 -12.45
CA ASN A 97 -11.06 -10.66 -11.63
C ASN A 97 -10.74 -10.48 -10.14
N LEU A 98 -9.46 -10.32 -9.80
CA LEU A 98 -9.01 -10.05 -8.43
C LEU A 98 -9.52 -8.69 -7.91
N VAL A 99 -9.53 -7.63 -8.74
CA VAL A 99 -10.16 -6.34 -8.39
C VAL A 99 -11.62 -6.53 -7.99
N ASN A 100 -12.40 -7.23 -8.84
CA ASN A 100 -13.83 -7.43 -8.60
C ASN A 100 -14.09 -8.29 -7.35
N TYR A 101 -13.20 -9.19 -7.05
CA TYR A 101 -13.24 -10.03 -5.87
C TYR A 101 -12.95 -9.22 -4.60
N LEU A 102 -11.82 -8.52 -4.55
CA LEU A 102 -11.40 -7.76 -3.38
C LEU A 102 -12.36 -6.61 -3.03
N LYS A 103 -12.99 -5.99 -4.01
CA LYS A 103 -14.06 -4.98 -3.78
C LYS A 103 -15.22 -5.51 -2.92
N LYS A 104 -15.47 -6.80 -2.93
CA LYS A 104 -16.55 -7.43 -2.16
C LYS A 104 -16.09 -7.88 -0.76
N LYS A 105 -14.80 -7.79 -0.48
CA LYS A 105 -14.19 -8.22 0.79
C LYS A 105 -13.92 -7.03 1.70
N LYS A 106 -13.80 -7.31 3.00
CA LYS A 106 -13.50 -6.32 4.03
C LYS A 106 -12.46 -6.90 5.00
N GLY A 107 -11.82 -6.04 5.80
CA GLY A 107 -10.91 -6.46 6.85
C GLY A 107 -9.53 -6.87 6.32
N PHE A 108 -8.96 -6.08 5.39
CA PHE A 108 -7.60 -6.31 4.91
C PHE A 108 -6.84 -5.01 4.70
N ILE A 109 -5.51 -5.11 4.75
CA ILE A 109 -4.57 -4.11 4.27
C ILE A 109 -3.90 -4.66 3.02
N LEU A 110 -3.82 -3.83 1.98
CA LEU A 110 -3.25 -4.17 0.68
C LEU A 110 -2.00 -3.35 0.43
N VAL A 111 -0.90 -4.01 0.13
CA VAL A 111 0.34 -3.40 -0.36
C VAL A 111 0.49 -3.75 -1.84
N SER A 112 0.67 -2.77 -2.70
CA SER A 112 0.94 -3.00 -4.12
C SER A 112 1.64 -1.81 -4.79
N HIS A 113 2.47 -2.10 -5.79
CA HIS A 113 3.05 -1.10 -6.70
C HIS A 113 2.11 -0.75 -7.87
N ASP A 114 1.06 -1.53 -8.09
CA ASP A 114 0.09 -1.30 -9.16
C ASP A 114 -0.94 -0.24 -8.76
N ARG A 115 -0.68 0.99 -9.17
CA ARG A 115 -1.52 2.15 -8.87
C ARG A 115 -2.95 2.00 -9.42
N ILE A 116 -3.10 1.41 -10.61
CA ILE A 116 -4.41 1.21 -11.25
C ILE A 116 -5.21 0.16 -10.47
N PHE A 117 -4.55 -0.85 -9.95
CA PHE A 117 -5.15 -1.85 -9.10
C PHE A 117 -5.60 -1.25 -7.76
N LEU A 118 -4.71 -0.50 -7.10
CA LEU A 118 -5.04 0.20 -5.85
C LEU A 118 -6.24 1.12 -6.01
N ASP A 119 -6.26 1.97 -7.04
CA ASP A 119 -7.36 2.90 -7.31
C ASP A 119 -8.74 2.23 -7.41
N LYS A 120 -8.75 1.01 -7.90
CA LYS A 120 -9.99 0.27 -8.06
C LYS A 120 -10.44 -0.47 -6.81
N VAL A 121 -9.54 -0.79 -5.88
CA VAL A 121 -9.83 -1.72 -4.76
C VAL A 121 -10.00 -0.99 -3.43
N ILE A 122 -9.16 0.01 -3.18
CA ILE A 122 -9.04 0.63 -1.86
C ILE A 122 -10.00 1.80 -1.66
N ASP A 123 -10.36 2.05 -0.41
CA ASP A 123 -11.15 3.20 0.06
C ASP A 123 -10.40 4.06 1.09
N HIS A 124 -9.28 3.57 1.61
CA HIS A 124 -8.37 4.29 2.51
C HIS A 124 -6.91 4.05 2.12
N ILE A 125 -6.06 5.02 2.40
CA ILE A 125 -4.61 4.91 2.23
C ILE A 125 -3.91 5.12 3.56
N ILE A 126 -2.93 4.27 3.82
CA ILE A 126 -1.95 4.44 4.89
C ILE A 126 -0.63 4.83 4.23
N ALA A 127 -0.23 6.10 4.36
CA ALA A 127 1.04 6.60 3.87
C ALA A 127 2.06 6.63 5.00
N ILE A 128 3.19 5.95 4.81
CA ILE A 128 4.30 5.94 5.76
C ILE A 128 5.33 6.96 5.28
N ASN A 129 5.42 8.08 5.98
CA ASN A 129 6.41 9.12 5.75
C ASN A 129 7.59 8.96 6.72
N ASN A 130 8.67 9.72 6.51
CA ASN A 130 9.87 9.65 7.35
C ASN A 130 9.60 9.96 8.84
N THR A 131 8.60 10.79 9.13
CA THR A 131 8.32 11.32 10.47
C THR A 131 6.97 10.90 11.02
N ASN A 132 6.02 10.51 10.17
CA ASN A 132 4.64 10.22 10.57
C ASN A 132 3.98 9.15 9.67
N ILE A 133 2.87 8.63 10.18
CA ILE A 133 1.96 7.78 9.43
C ILE A 133 0.67 8.57 9.24
N GLU A 134 0.22 8.70 8.01
CA GLU A 134 -1.00 9.40 7.65
C GLU A 134 -2.03 8.41 7.13
N ILE A 135 -3.27 8.56 7.60
CA ILE A 135 -4.40 7.78 7.08
C ILE A 135 -5.35 8.76 6.40
N GLN A 136 -5.63 8.51 5.13
CA GLN A 136 -6.53 9.34 4.32
C GLN A 136 -7.61 8.47 3.68
N GLN A 137 -8.85 8.93 3.74
CA GLN A 137 -9.96 8.34 3.00
C GLN A 137 -9.86 8.73 1.51
N GLY A 138 -10.09 7.76 0.65
CA GLY A 138 -10.05 7.92 -0.80
C GLY A 138 -9.22 6.84 -1.50
N ASN A 139 -9.09 6.98 -2.81
CA ASN A 139 -8.28 6.11 -3.64
C ASN A 139 -6.85 6.68 -3.82
N PHE A 140 -5.97 5.92 -4.49
CA PHE A 140 -4.58 6.32 -4.71
C PHE A 140 -4.48 7.64 -5.49
N SER A 141 -5.29 7.83 -6.54
CA SER A 141 -5.26 9.04 -7.35
C SER A 141 -5.63 10.29 -6.56
N SER A 142 -6.67 10.23 -5.72
CA SER A 142 -7.07 11.36 -4.88
C SER A 142 -6.02 11.72 -3.83
N TRP A 143 -5.41 10.69 -3.20
CA TRP A 143 -4.31 10.89 -2.27
C TRP A 143 -3.10 11.53 -2.97
N LYS A 144 -2.72 11.01 -4.13
CA LYS A 144 -1.56 11.52 -4.89
C LYS A 144 -1.74 12.99 -5.27
N GLU A 145 -2.93 13.35 -5.73
CA GLU A 145 -3.25 14.74 -6.09
C GLU A 145 -3.15 15.69 -4.87
N ASN A 146 -3.68 15.26 -3.72
CA ASN A 146 -3.56 16.03 -2.48
C ASN A 146 -2.11 16.17 -2.03
N LYS A 147 -1.34 15.09 -2.11
CA LYS A 147 0.09 15.09 -1.76
C LYS A 147 0.89 16.02 -2.67
N ASP A 148 0.67 15.95 -3.97
CA ASP A 148 1.35 16.83 -4.93
C ASP A 148 1.02 18.31 -4.70
N ARG A 149 -0.23 18.65 -4.32
CA ARG A 149 -0.60 20.02 -3.94
C ARG A 149 0.13 20.47 -2.67
N GLN A 150 0.23 19.60 -1.66
CA GLN A 150 0.94 19.90 -0.43
C GLN A 150 2.42 20.11 -0.67
N ASP A 151 3.07 19.20 -1.41
CA ASP A 151 4.49 19.28 -1.73
C ASP A 151 4.82 20.58 -2.52
N ASN A 152 3.97 20.93 -3.50
CA ASN A 152 4.13 22.20 -4.24
C ASN A 152 3.99 23.42 -3.33
N PHE A 153 3.05 23.41 -2.40
CA PHE A 153 2.88 24.49 -1.43
C PHE A 153 4.10 24.66 -0.51
N GLU A 154 4.63 23.54 -0.02
CA GLU A 154 5.87 23.55 0.81
C GLU A 154 7.08 24.07 0.03
N ILE A 155 7.23 23.69 -1.24
CA ILE A 155 8.28 24.19 -2.11
C ILE A 155 8.16 25.72 -2.26
N MET A 156 6.98 26.24 -2.57
CA MET A 156 6.74 27.68 -2.70
C MET A 156 7.04 28.45 -1.41
N GLN A 157 6.67 27.89 -0.26
CA GLN A 157 6.99 28.50 1.05
C GLN A 157 8.50 28.53 1.29
N ASN A 158 9.20 27.43 1.02
CA ASN A 158 10.63 27.34 1.19
C ASN A 158 11.38 28.33 0.27
N GLU A 159 10.95 28.48 -0.98
CA GLU A 159 11.51 29.48 -1.88
C GLU A 159 11.32 30.91 -1.37
N LYS A 160 10.14 31.22 -0.82
CA LYS A 160 9.88 32.54 -0.22
C LYS A 160 10.77 32.79 0.98
N ILE A 161 10.90 31.83 1.88
CA ILE A 161 11.79 31.93 3.06
C ILE A 161 13.25 32.14 2.60
N GLN A 162 13.71 31.39 1.61
CA GLN A 162 15.08 31.57 1.07
C GLN A 162 15.33 32.99 0.49
N LYS A 163 14.35 33.52 -0.23
CA LYS A 163 14.41 34.90 -0.73
C LYS A 163 14.46 35.92 0.41
N ASP A 164 13.67 35.72 1.46
CA ASP A 164 13.67 36.63 2.61
C ASP A 164 14.97 36.53 3.41
N ILE A 165 15.54 35.36 3.61
CA ILE A 165 16.86 35.15 4.21
C ILE A 165 17.92 35.91 3.41
N SER A 166 17.95 35.72 2.08
CA SER A 166 18.92 36.40 1.21
C SER A 166 18.81 37.93 1.28
N ARG A 167 17.56 38.46 1.34
CA ARG A 167 17.34 39.92 1.51
C ARG A 167 17.85 40.41 2.86
N LEU A 168 17.61 39.69 3.94
CA LEU A 168 18.07 40.03 5.28
C LEU A 168 19.60 39.97 5.38
N GLU A 169 20.23 39.00 4.77
CA GLU A 169 21.70 38.91 4.72
C GLU A 169 22.33 40.10 4.00
N ILE A 170 21.75 40.51 2.84
CA ILE A 170 22.22 41.68 2.10
C ILE A 170 22.03 42.95 2.94
N ALA A 171 20.85 43.11 3.56
CA ALA A 171 20.59 44.27 4.42
C ALA A 171 21.55 44.32 5.60
N SER A 172 21.82 43.20 6.27
CA SER A 172 22.77 43.09 7.37
C SER A 172 24.20 43.47 6.95
N LYS A 173 24.66 42.95 5.80
CA LYS A 173 25.99 43.32 5.26
C LYS A 173 26.10 44.80 4.94
N ASN A 174 25.06 45.40 4.39
CA ASN A 174 25.05 46.86 4.09
C ASN A 174 25.06 47.68 5.38
N THR A 175 24.30 47.32 6.39
CA THR A 175 24.28 48.00 7.69
C THR A 175 25.65 47.92 8.38
N ALA A 176 26.30 46.75 8.37
CA ALA A 176 27.63 46.56 8.92
C ALA A 176 28.67 47.40 8.19
N LYS A 177 28.55 47.54 6.86
CA LYS A 177 29.44 48.38 6.06
C LYS A 177 29.28 49.84 6.42
N TRP A 178 28.05 50.36 6.54
CA TRP A 178 27.79 51.75 6.94
C TRP A 178 28.26 52.04 8.37
N SER A 179 28.12 51.13 9.31
CA SER A 179 28.61 51.24 10.68
C SER A 179 30.15 51.42 10.68
N ASN A 180 30.86 50.57 9.96
CA ASN A 180 32.33 50.64 9.84
C ASN A 180 32.82 51.91 9.13
N GLU A 181 32.11 52.41 8.12
CA GLU A 181 32.42 53.69 7.47
C GLU A 181 32.18 54.88 8.39
N ALA A 182 31.11 54.87 9.18
CA ALA A 182 30.81 55.90 10.15
C ALA A 182 31.86 55.96 11.30
N GLU A 183 32.34 54.80 11.77
CA GLU A 183 33.42 54.74 12.78
C GLU A 183 34.76 55.27 12.21
N LYS A 184 35.09 54.90 10.99
CA LYS A 184 36.32 55.44 10.34
C LYS A 184 36.28 56.97 10.16
N ALA A 185 35.14 57.55 9.81
CA ALA A 185 34.95 58.97 9.67
C ALA A 185 35.03 59.73 11.02
N LYS A 186 34.69 59.09 12.12
CA LYS A 186 34.87 59.68 13.49
C LYS A 186 36.30 59.62 13.98
N SER A 187 37.10 58.63 13.56
CA SER A 187 38.50 58.49 14.00
C SER A 187 39.51 59.40 13.23
N GLN A 188 39.05 60.08 12.18
CA GLN A 188 39.81 60.95 11.34
C GLN A 188 39.57 62.43 11.68
N LYS A 189 38.80 62.76 12.68
CA LYS A 189 38.60 64.06 13.28
C LYS A 189 39.32 64.17 14.64
#